data_2a375c5854c67a568e5111a08002bbf9
#
_entry.id   2a375c5854c67a568e5111a08002bbf9
#
_cell.length_a   1.000
_cell.length_b   1.000
_cell.length_c   1.000
_cell.angle_alpha   90.00
_cell.angle_beta   90.00
_cell.angle_gamma   90.00
#
_symmetry.space_group_name_H-M   'P 1'
#
loop_
_entity.id
_entity.type
_entity.pdbx_description
1 polymer ?
#
loop_
_entity_poly.entity_id
_entity_poly.type
_entity_poly.pdbx_seq_one_letter_code
_entity_poly.pdbx_strand_id
1 'polypeptide(L)'
;MNKTYRIKDIAEMSGVSTGTVDRILHNRGKVSEEARAKVDKVLKKINYHPNLIARSLALKKKYHLIALSPMFEEGEYWEKVSQGIDKAEEELFSYNVDVERMYFNQYDKSSFDQLLPSIEEADCQGVIIATSFHESVLQLTTRLDERQIPYVLIDAFIEGTNCIAYYGTNSYDSGYIAGRLLFEQIHSNDSIAIFRFIRNGEMQITQVMKREEGFRNYLFNHNYDGRIYSVQLHADEPEENLTIIKQFIQEHPEVYIGIMFNSRAHLIGKHFEEIGKDFKIIGYDVIDANVHYLEKGFITQLIAQRPEVQGFNSVRALFRHLVLKEEVEQINYMPIDILFKENIKYYNNYI
;
A
#
# COMPACT_ATOMS: atom_id res chain seq x y z
N MET A 1 15.81 -12.32 30.36
CA MET A 1 15.68 -13.48 29.45
C MET A 1 14.38 -14.21 29.79
N ASN A 2 13.38 -14.17 28.94
CA ASN A 2 12.14 -14.94 29.13
C ASN A 2 12.46 -16.43 28.96
N LYS A 3 12.23 -17.21 30.00
CA LYS A 3 12.48 -18.65 29.99
C LYS A 3 11.39 -19.32 29.16
N THR A 4 11.73 -19.91 28.02
CA THR A 4 10.80 -20.66 27.17
C THR A 4 10.50 -22.02 27.82
N TYR A 5 9.25 -22.26 28.20
CA TYR A 5 8.80 -23.51 28.78
C TYR A 5 8.26 -24.47 27.70
N ARG A 6 8.70 -25.72 27.71
CA ARG A 6 8.22 -26.77 26.81
C ARG A 6 7.03 -27.49 27.41
N ILE A 7 6.25 -28.22 26.61
CA ILE A 7 5.13 -29.07 27.10
C ILE A 7 5.60 -30.02 28.20
N LYS A 8 6.83 -30.53 28.09
CA LYS A 8 7.43 -31.42 29.12
C LYS A 8 7.62 -30.70 30.47
N ASP A 9 8.06 -29.46 30.44
CA ASP A 9 8.28 -28.67 31.67
C ASP A 9 6.92 -28.36 32.34
N ILE A 10 5.89 -28.05 31.56
CA ILE A 10 4.52 -27.82 32.05
C ILE A 10 3.95 -29.09 32.65
N ALA A 11 4.19 -30.26 32.01
CA ALA A 11 3.74 -31.58 32.50
C ALA A 11 4.36 -31.89 33.86
N GLU A 12 5.68 -31.70 34.02
CA GLU A 12 6.37 -31.86 35.30
C GLU A 12 5.84 -30.91 36.39
N MET A 13 5.65 -29.64 36.06
CA MET A 13 5.16 -28.61 36.99
C MET A 13 3.70 -28.83 37.41
N SER A 14 2.85 -29.39 36.56
CA SER A 14 1.43 -29.65 36.80
C SER A 14 1.13 -31.06 37.34
N GLY A 15 2.13 -31.94 37.26
CA GLY A 15 1.96 -33.34 37.70
C GLY A 15 1.02 -34.18 36.82
N VAL A 16 0.91 -33.82 35.51
CA VAL A 16 0.12 -34.57 34.54
C VAL A 16 1.01 -35.05 33.37
N SER A 17 0.49 -35.96 32.55
CA SER A 17 1.25 -36.44 31.39
C SER A 17 1.39 -35.37 30.32
N THR A 18 2.46 -35.42 29.51
CA THR A 18 2.66 -34.53 28.36
C THR A 18 1.50 -34.58 27.37
N GLY A 19 0.91 -35.75 27.15
CA GLY A 19 -0.29 -35.90 26.32
C GLY A 19 -1.55 -35.26 26.92
N THR A 20 -1.64 -35.14 28.25
CA THR A 20 -2.72 -34.38 28.90
C THR A 20 -2.53 -32.90 28.73
N VAL A 21 -1.30 -32.40 28.92
CA VAL A 21 -0.96 -30.99 28.67
C VAL A 21 -1.23 -30.63 27.21
N ASP A 22 -0.82 -31.45 26.25
CA ASP A 22 -1.06 -31.20 24.81
C ASP A 22 -2.55 -31.13 24.50
N ARG A 23 -3.38 -32.01 25.04
CA ARG A 23 -4.84 -31.95 24.85
C ARG A 23 -5.47 -30.70 25.45
N ILE A 24 -4.99 -30.26 26.61
CA ILE A 24 -5.49 -29.01 27.24
C ILE A 24 -5.10 -27.78 26.43
N LEU A 25 -3.83 -27.66 26.03
CA LEU A 25 -3.32 -26.54 25.25
C LEU A 25 -3.99 -26.40 23.86
N HIS A 26 -4.44 -27.54 23.31
CA HIS A 26 -5.03 -27.60 21.97
C HIS A 26 -6.54 -27.83 21.96
N ASN A 27 -7.19 -27.82 23.14
CA ASN A 27 -8.63 -28.12 23.30
C ASN A 27 -9.08 -29.40 22.59
N ARG A 28 -8.24 -30.47 22.66
CA ARG A 28 -8.51 -31.75 22.00
C ARG A 28 -8.93 -32.81 23.01
N GLY A 29 -10.03 -33.53 22.72
CA GLY A 29 -10.51 -34.65 23.50
C GLY A 29 -11.03 -34.30 24.90
N LYS A 30 -11.52 -35.33 25.65
CA LYS A 30 -11.99 -35.18 27.01
C LYS A 30 -10.82 -35.23 27.99
N VAL A 31 -10.69 -34.25 28.85
CA VAL A 31 -9.73 -34.18 29.95
C VAL A 31 -10.51 -33.95 31.24
N SER A 32 -10.07 -34.53 32.36
CA SER A 32 -10.72 -34.30 33.65
C SER A 32 -10.58 -32.86 34.10
N GLU A 33 -11.59 -32.33 34.77
CA GLU A 33 -11.57 -30.94 35.28
C GLU A 33 -10.41 -30.71 36.25
N GLU A 34 -10.06 -31.72 37.04
CA GLU A 34 -8.94 -31.68 37.98
C GLU A 34 -7.60 -31.50 37.23
N ALA A 35 -7.38 -32.26 36.15
CA ALA A 35 -6.16 -32.14 35.35
C ALA A 35 -6.10 -30.75 34.63
N ARG A 36 -7.23 -30.27 34.12
CA ARG A 36 -7.31 -28.94 33.51
C ARG A 36 -6.95 -27.85 34.53
N ALA A 37 -7.54 -27.86 35.72
CA ALA A 37 -7.28 -26.88 36.76
C ALA A 37 -5.80 -26.85 37.20
N LYS A 38 -5.14 -28.03 37.28
CA LYS A 38 -3.71 -28.13 37.59
C LYS A 38 -2.84 -27.45 36.50
N VAL A 39 -3.13 -27.73 35.25
CA VAL A 39 -2.38 -27.15 34.12
C VAL A 39 -2.63 -25.66 34.02
N ASP A 40 -3.89 -25.20 34.07
CA ASP A 40 -4.23 -23.79 34.00
C ASP A 40 -3.55 -22.94 35.11
N LYS A 41 -3.43 -23.51 36.31
CA LYS A 41 -2.69 -22.89 37.42
C LYS A 41 -1.21 -22.71 37.08
N VAL A 42 -0.58 -23.69 36.46
CA VAL A 42 0.82 -23.61 36.01
C VAL A 42 0.97 -22.64 34.90
N LEU A 43 0.10 -22.68 33.88
CA LEU A 43 0.14 -21.76 32.73
C LEU A 43 0.04 -20.28 33.18
N LYS A 44 -0.87 -19.98 34.12
CA LYS A 44 -0.98 -18.63 34.72
C LYS A 44 0.28 -18.24 35.48
N LYS A 45 0.86 -19.17 36.29
CA LYS A 45 2.05 -18.91 37.11
C LYS A 45 3.29 -18.56 36.26
N ILE A 46 3.46 -19.23 35.12
CA ILE A 46 4.62 -19.05 34.25
C ILE A 46 4.37 -18.04 33.13
N ASN A 47 3.18 -17.41 33.10
CA ASN A 47 2.71 -16.55 32.00
C ASN A 47 2.98 -17.21 30.62
N TYR A 48 2.47 -18.46 30.48
CA TYR A 48 2.75 -19.26 29.31
C TYR A 48 2.03 -18.72 28.08
N HIS A 49 2.81 -18.41 27.08
CA HIS A 49 2.31 -18.14 25.73
C HIS A 49 2.67 -19.32 24.83
N PRO A 50 1.70 -19.94 24.15
CA PRO A 50 1.98 -21.00 23.18
C PRO A 50 2.98 -20.51 22.12
N ASN A 51 4.05 -21.28 21.90
CA ASN A 51 4.95 -20.98 20.80
C ASN A 51 4.29 -21.40 19.47
N LEU A 52 3.44 -20.53 18.93
CA LEU A 52 2.72 -20.75 17.68
C LEU A 52 3.68 -20.92 16.50
N ILE A 53 4.85 -20.31 16.58
CA ILE A 53 5.93 -20.43 15.60
C ILE A 53 6.46 -21.88 15.59
N ALA A 54 6.85 -22.41 16.74
CA ALA A 54 7.32 -23.80 16.83
C ALA A 54 6.25 -24.81 16.39
N ARG A 55 4.97 -24.49 16.64
CA ARG A 55 3.84 -25.30 16.19
C ARG A 55 3.66 -25.25 14.67
N SER A 56 3.73 -24.07 14.05
CA SER A 56 3.64 -23.91 12.60
C SER A 56 4.76 -24.67 11.89
N LEU A 57 6.00 -24.53 12.37
CA LEU A 57 7.15 -25.27 11.86
C LEU A 57 7.00 -26.80 12.00
N ALA A 58 6.47 -27.27 13.13
CA ALA A 58 6.26 -28.70 13.37
C ALA A 58 5.16 -29.31 12.49
N LEU A 59 4.12 -28.53 12.15
CA LEU A 59 3.01 -28.96 11.30
C LEU A 59 3.35 -28.90 9.81
N LYS A 60 4.49 -28.31 9.40
CA LYS A 60 4.88 -28.08 8.00
C LYS A 60 3.74 -27.49 7.16
N LYS A 61 2.86 -26.69 7.80
CA LYS A 61 1.74 -26.07 7.11
C LYS A 61 2.28 -25.03 6.14
N LYS A 62 1.87 -25.12 4.89
CA LYS A 62 2.15 -24.11 3.87
C LYS A 62 1.08 -23.03 3.91
N TYR A 63 1.48 -21.79 3.78
CA TYR A 63 0.59 -20.64 3.67
C TYR A 63 0.82 -20.00 2.31
N HIS A 64 -0.12 -20.19 1.43
CA HIS A 64 -0.12 -19.62 0.09
C HIS A 64 -0.94 -18.33 0.11
N LEU A 65 -0.30 -17.20 -0.19
CA LEU A 65 -0.91 -15.89 -0.30
C LEU A 65 -0.93 -15.45 -1.76
N ILE A 66 -1.89 -14.61 -2.12
CA ILE A 66 -1.94 -13.96 -3.43
C ILE A 66 -1.74 -12.46 -3.24
N ALA A 67 -0.88 -11.85 -4.05
CA ALA A 67 -0.73 -10.41 -4.15
C ALA A 67 -1.21 -9.93 -5.52
N LEU A 68 -2.33 -9.20 -5.52
CA LEU A 68 -2.95 -8.62 -6.70
C LEU A 68 -2.55 -7.15 -6.80
N SER A 69 -1.72 -6.80 -7.79
CA SER A 69 -1.19 -5.45 -7.97
C SER A 69 -1.09 -5.06 -9.45
N PRO A 70 -1.01 -3.76 -9.77
CA PRO A 70 -0.66 -3.33 -11.11
C PRO A 70 0.65 -3.94 -11.61
N MET A 71 0.72 -4.25 -12.91
CA MET A 71 1.99 -4.55 -13.56
C MET A 71 2.87 -3.29 -13.58
N PHE A 72 4.17 -3.50 -13.60
CA PHE A 72 5.15 -2.41 -13.53
C PHE A 72 6.37 -2.72 -14.39
N GLU A 73 7.10 -1.67 -14.75
CA GLU A 73 8.43 -1.73 -15.29
C GLU A 73 9.48 -1.41 -14.21
N GLU A 74 10.75 -1.69 -14.49
CA GLU A 74 11.85 -1.39 -13.58
C GLU A 74 11.89 0.12 -13.25
N GLY A 75 12.00 0.45 -11.96
CA GLY A 75 12.02 1.82 -11.46
C GLY A 75 10.65 2.43 -11.16
N GLU A 76 9.54 1.74 -11.42
CA GLU A 76 8.19 2.24 -11.15
C GLU A 76 7.74 2.02 -9.68
N TYR A 77 6.67 2.71 -9.29
CA TYR A 77 6.10 2.67 -7.94
C TYR A 77 5.76 1.23 -7.48
N TRP A 78 5.10 0.45 -8.33
CA TRP A 78 4.65 -0.89 -7.97
C TRP A 78 5.78 -1.91 -7.85
N GLU A 79 6.94 -1.65 -8.48
CA GLU A 79 8.15 -2.42 -8.22
C GLU A 79 8.58 -2.30 -6.75
N LYS A 80 8.52 -1.08 -6.16
CA LYS A 80 8.88 -0.87 -4.75
C LYS A 80 7.92 -1.61 -3.81
N VAL A 81 6.62 -1.67 -4.13
CA VAL A 81 5.65 -2.49 -3.40
C VAL A 81 6.04 -3.98 -3.49
N SER A 82 6.36 -4.47 -4.69
CA SER A 82 6.80 -5.85 -4.90
C SER A 82 8.08 -6.18 -4.14
N GLN A 83 9.08 -5.29 -4.13
CA GLN A 83 10.31 -5.44 -3.35
C GLN A 83 10.02 -5.56 -1.85
N GLY A 84 9.03 -4.82 -1.34
CA GLY A 84 8.58 -4.95 0.05
C GLY A 84 7.96 -6.31 0.34
N ILE A 85 7.14 -6.83 -0.59
CA ILE A 85 6.57 -8.18 -0.48
C ILE A 85 7.68 -9.23 -0.50
N ASP A 86 8.68 -9.10 -1.39
CA ASP A 86 9.81 -10.03 -1.49
C ASP A 86 10.61 -10.07 -0.19
N LYS A 87 10.92 -8.92 0.41
CA LYS A 87 11.60 -8.84 1.73
C LYS A 87 10.80 -9.53 2.85
N ALA A 88 9.48 -9.37 2.85
CA ALA A 88 8.65 -10.04 3.84
C ALA A 88 8.60 -11.57 3.62
N GLU A 89 8.56 -12.01 2.37
CA GLU A 89 8.61 -13.42 2.01
C GLU A 89 9.93 -14.07 2.42
N GLU A 90 11.07 -13.39 2.20
CA GLU A 90 12.38 -13.81 2.67
C GLU A 90 12.43 -13.92 4.20
N GLU A 91 11.93 -12.92 4.94
CA GLU A 91 11.86 -12.96 6.41
C GLU A 91 11.02 -14.13 6.90
N LEU A 92 9.93 -14.45 6.19
CA LEU A 92 8.97 -15.46 6.56
C LEU A 92 9.22 -16.83 5.92
N PHE A 93 10.31 -17.00 5.18
CA PHE A 93 10.65 -18.24 4.48
C PHE A 93 10.60 -19.49 5.39
N SER A 94 11.13 -19.38 6.60
CA SER A 94 11.13 -20.48 7.59
C SER A 94 9.73 -20.91 8.04
N TYR A 95 8.71 -20.09 7.78
CA TYR A 95 7.32 -20.38 8.16
C TYR A 95 6.49 -20.96 7.02
N ASN A 96 7.13 -21.28 5.87
CA ASN A 96 6.49 -21.77 4.66
C ASN A 96 5.38 -20.83 4.14
N VAL A 97 5.64 -19.52 4.17
CA VAL A 97 4.82 -18.50 3.52
C VAL A 97 5.36 -18.31 2.12
N ASP A 98 4.50 -18.45 1.12
CA ASP A 98 4.78 -18.05 -0.26
C ASP A 98 3.71 -17.08 -0.76
N VAL A 99 4.10 -16.18 -1.64
CA VAL A 99 3.19 -15.16 -2.18
C VAL A 99 3.21 -15.24 -3.71
N GLU A 100 2.11 -15.67 -4.30
CA GLU A 100 1.89 -15.62 -5.74
C GLU A 100 1.58 -14.18 -6.17
N ARG A 101 2.22 -13.70 -7.24
CA ARG A 101 1.99 -12.38 -7.82
C ARG A 101 1.03 -12.49 -8.98
N MET A 102 -0.09 -11.76 -8.91
CA MET A 102 -1.03 -11.59 -10.02
C MET A 102 -1.06 -10.13 -10.43
N TYR A 103 -0.83 -9.87 -11.71
CA TYR A 103 -0.67 -8.51 -12.22
C TYR A 103 -1.81 -8.12 -13.14
N PHE A 104 -2.29 -6.88 -13.00
CA PHE A 104 -3.27 -6.29 -13.89
C PHE A 104 -2.78 -4.95 -14.45
N ASN A 105 -3.38 -4.50 -15.55
CA ASN A 105 -3.10 -3.19 -16.10
C ASN A 105 -3.87 -2.13 -15.31
N GLN A 106 -3.18 -1.20 -14.65
CA GLN A 106 -3.80 -0.13 -13.83
C GLN A 106 -4.70 0.84 -14.60
N TYR A 107 -4.67 0.80 -15.94
CA TYR A 107 -5.48 1.63 -16.82
C TYR A 107 -6.61 0.83 -17.50
N ASP A 108 -6.74 -0.44 -17.22
CA ASP A 108 -7.72 -1.33 -17.84
C ASP A 108 -8.44 -2.17 -16.78
N LYS A 109 -9.64 -1.74 -16.42
CA LYS A 109 -10.49 -2.45 -15.46
C LYS A 109 -10.74 -3.89 -15.88
N SER A 110 -10.87 -4.16 -17.18
CA SER A 110 -11.14 -5.51 -17.66
C SER A 110 -10.01 -6.49 -17.36
N SER A 111 -8.76 -6.02 -17.34
CA SER A 111 -7.61 -6.84 -16.96
C SER A 111 -7.64 -7.26 -15.49
N PHE A 112 -8.17 -6.42 -14.61
CA PHE A 112 -8.42 -6.78 -13.21
C PHE A 112 -9.55 -7.81 -13.09
N ASP A 113 -10.67 -7.52 -13.75
CA ASP A 113 -11.87 -8.38 -13.68
C ASP A 113 -11.61 -9.80 -14.21
N GLN A 114 -10.71 -9.95 -15.20
CA GLN A 114 -10.28 -11.25 -15.72
C GLN A 114 -9.52 -12.11 -14.70
N LEU A 115 -8.93 -11.53 -13.68
CA LEU A 115 -8.22 -12.26 -12.62
C LEU A 115 -9.15 -12.78 -11.52
N LEU A 116 -10.37 -12.22 -11.39
CA LEU A 116 -11.30 -12.59 -10.32
C LEU A 116 -11.58 -14.09 -10.27
N PRO A 117 -11.91 -14.79 -11.39
CA PRO A 117 -12.17 -16.24 -11.34
C PRO A 117 -10.97 -17.03 -10.83
N SER A 118 -9.75 -16.69 -11.26
CA SER A 118 -8.53 -17.39 -10.82
C SER A 118 -8.28 -17.23 -9.32
N ILE A 119 -8.55 -16.05 -8.75
CA ILE A 119 -8.42 -15.79 -7.31
C ILE A 119 -9.51 -16.54 -6.55
N GLU A 120 -10.72 -16.61 -7.09
CA GLU A 120 -11.85 -17.33 -6.49
C GLU A 120 -11.62 -18.84 -6.45
N GLU A 121 -11.00 -19.40 -7.48
CA GLU A 121 -10.72 -20.85 -7.56
C GLU A 121 -9.45 -21.25 -6.81
N ALA A 122 -8.58 -20.28 -6.49
CA ALA A 122 -7.31 -20.55 -5.84
C ALA A 122 -7.49 -21.09 -4.41
N ASP A 123 -6.65 -22.06 -4.03
CA ASP A 123 -6.51 -22.54 -2.64
C ASP A 123 -5.52 -21.65 -1.89
N CYS A 124 -5.89 -20.37 -1.71
CA CYS A 124 -5.09 -19.39 -0.98
C CYS A 124 -5.64 -19.18 0.44
N GLN A 125 -4.77 -18.79 1.35
CA GLN A 125 -5.12 -18.52 2.73
C GLN A 125 -5.23 -17.02 3.04
N GLY A 126 -4.86 -16.16 2.10
CA GLY A 126 -4.99 -14.70 2.25
C GLY A 126 -4.66 -13.95 0.96
N VAL A 127 -5.21 -12.75 0.81
CA VAL A 127 -5.05 -11.94 -0.40
C VAL A 127 -4.60 -10.52 -0.04
N ILE A 128 -3.61 -10.00 -0.77
CA ILE A 128 -3.19 -8.59 -0.74
C ILE A 128 -3.75 -7.94 -1.99
N ILE A 129 -4.45 -6.82 -1.85
CA ILE A 129 -5.20 -6.21 -2.95
C ILE A 129 -4.79 -4.74 -3.10
N ALA A 130 -4.22 -4.40 -4.25
CA ALA A 130 -4.06 -3.00 -4.67
C ALA A 130 -5.41 -2.44 -5.13
N THR A 131 -5.81 -1.30 -4.57
CA THR A 131 -7.18 -0.77 -4.66
C THR A 131 -7.39 0.18 -5.84
N SER A 132 -6.90 -0.18 -7.04
CA SER A 132 -6.98 0.68 -8.21
C SER A 132 -8.42 0.87 -8.73
N PHE A 133 -9.24 -0.18 -8.71
CA PHE A 133 -10.61 -0.18 -9.24
C PHE A 133 -11.63 -0.47 -8.13
N HIS A 134 -12.26 0.59 -7.63
CA HIS A 134 -13.15 0.54 -6.46
C HIS A 134 -14.22 -0.56 -6.54
N GLU A 135 -15.01 -0.57 -7.61
CA GLU A 135 -16.11 -1.52 -7.77
C GLU A 135 -15.65 -2.98 -7.87
N SER A 136 -14.57 -3.23 -8.65
CA SER A 136 -14.02 -4.57 -8.81
C SER A 136 -13.43 -5.10 -7.50
N VAL A 137 -12.79 -4.21 -6.71
CA VAL A 137 -12.28 -4.56 -5.38
C VAL A 137 -13.43 -4.90 -4.43
N LEU A 138 -14.53 -4.13 -4.42
CA LEU A 138 -15.71 -4.47 -3.61
C LEU A 138 -16.32 -5.82 -3.99
N GLN A 139 -16.38 -6.15 -5.29
CA GLN A 139 -16.85 -7.45 -5.75
C GLN A 139 -15.93 -8.57 -5.27
N LEU A 140 -14.62 -8.42 -5.41
CA LEU A 140 -13.64 -9.38 -4.93
C LEU A 140 -13.73 -9.58 -3.42
N THR A 141 -13.73 -8.49 -2.64
CA THR A 141 -13.76 -8.56 -1.17
C THR A 141 -15.04 -9.21 -0.65
N THR A 142 -16.20 -8.97 -1.28
CA THR A 142 -17.45 -9.67 -0.95
C THR A 142 -17.32 -11.19 -1.07
N ARG A 143 -16.69 -11.67 -2.16
CA ARG A 143 -16.49 -13.11 -2.39
C ARG A 143 -15.45 -13.72 -1.44
N LEU A 144 -14.40 -12.96 -1.09
CA LEU A 144 -13.42 -13.38 -0.08
C LEU A 144 -14.06 -13.49 1.31
N ASP A 145 -14.95 -12.55 1.66
CA ASP A 145 -15.71 -12.58 2.91
C ASP A 145 -16.62 -13.81 3.00
N GLU A 146 -17.34 -14.16 1.93
CA GLU A 146 -18.18 -15.37 1.84
C GLU A 146 -17.35 -16.65 2.07
N ARG A 147 -16.11 -16.66 1.60
CA ARG A 147 -15.18 -17.78 1.75
C ARG A 147 -14.36 -17.72 3.05
N GLN A 148 -14.52 -16.69 3.85
CA GLN A 148 -13.73 -16.42 5.06
C GLN A 148 -12.21 -16.37 4.79
N ILE A 149 -11.80 -15.84 3.64
CA ILE A 149 -10.41 -15.61 3.28
C ILE A 149 -10.04 -14.19 3.71
N PRO A 150 -9.10 -14.01 4.66
CA PRO A 150 -8.65 -12.69 5.09
C PRO A 150 -7.90 -11.98 3.97
N TYR A 151 -8.06 -10.67 3.91
CA TYR A 151 -7.36 -9.85 2.93
C TYR A 151 -6.87 -8.54 3.52
N VAL A 152 -5.83 -8.01 2.90
CA VAL A 152 -5.22 -6.73 3.22
C VAL A 152 -5.35 -5.80 2.01
N LEU A 153 -5.73 -4.55 2.26
CA LEU A 153 -5.77 -3.52 1.22
C LEU A 153 -4.49 -2.68 1.27
N ILE A 154 -3.99 -2.32 0.09
CA ILE A 154 -2.87 -1.38 -0.06
C ILE A 154 -3.23 -0.26 -1.03
N ASP A 155 -2.57 0.89 -0.90
CA ASP A 155 -2.69 2.10 -1.70
C ASP A 155 -3.84 3.01 -1.27
N ALA A 156 -5.11 2.66 -1.45
CA ALA A 156 -6.25 3.44 -0.98
C ALA A 156 -7.20 2.60 -0.10
N PHE A 157 -7.72 3.20 0.98
CA PHE A 157 -8.73 2.56 1.80
C PHE A 157 -10.10 2.58 1.11
N ILE A 158 -10.77 1.43 1.11
CA ILE A 158 -12.14 1.29 0.60
C ILE A 158 -13.08 1.03 1.78
N GLU A 159 -13.96 1.96 2.03
CA GLU A 159 -14.98 1.84 3.07
C GLU A 159 -15.94 0.68 2.77
N GLY A 160 -16.48 0.08 3.83
CA GLY A 160 -17.44 -1.02 3.73
C GLY A 160 -16.81 -2.39 3.46
N THR A 161 -15.47 -2.51 3.48
CA THR A 161 -14.75 -3.79 3.39
C THR A 161 -14.40 -4.35 4.77
N ASN A 162 -14.32 -5.67 4.90
CA ASN A 162 -13.90 -6.37 6.12
C ASN A 162 -12.40 -6.73 6.09
N CYS A 163 -11.57 -5.87 5.47
CA CYS A 163 -10.12 -6.14 5.44
C CYS A 163 -9.56 -6.26 6.86
N ILE A 164 -8.64 -7.21 7.05
CA ILE A 164 -7.97 -7.36 8.35
C ILE A 164 -6.96 -6.23 8.61
N ALA A 165 -6.42 -5.65 7.55
CA ALA A 165 -5.57 -4.47 7.61
C ALA A 165 -5.61 -3.69 6.29
N TYR A 166 -5.32 -2.41 6.39
CA TYR A 166 -5.03 -1.51 5.28
C TYR A 166 -3.69 -0.83 5.53
N TYR A 167 -2.87 -0.71 4.49
CA TYR A 167 -1.63 0.07 4.49
C TYR A 167 -1.61 1.02 3.29
N GLY A 168 -1.51 2.30 3.56
CA GLY A 168 -1.45 3.37 2.56
C GLY A 168 -1.54 4.73 3.21
N THR A 169 -1.42 5.80 2.45
CA THR A 169 -1.61 7.16 2.97
C THR A 169 -3.09 7.54 2.98
N ASN A 170 -3.46 8.48 3.85
CA ASN A 170 -4.73 9.17 3.67
C ASN A 170 -4.65 10.03 2.41
N SER A 171 -5.28 9.57 1.33
CA SER A 171 -5.20 10.22 0.01
C SER A 171 -5.77 11.63 0.02
N TYR A 172 -6.85 11.87 0.75
CA TYR A 172 -7.45 13.20 0.89
C TYR A 172 -6.49 14.17 1.60
N ASP A 173 -5.95 13.79 2.76
CA ASP A 173 -5.01 14.61 3.51
C ASP A 173 -3.72 14.86 2.73
N SER A 174 -3.23 13.85 2.00
CA SER A 174 -2.10 13.98 1.09
C SER A 174 -2.35 15.03 0.01
N GLY A 175 -3.55 15.03 -0.59
CA GLY A 175 -3.98 16.04 -1.53
C GLY A 175 -4.12 17.43 -0.90
N TYR A 176 -4.68 17.50 0.31
CA TYR A 176 -4.82 18.75 1.05
C TYR A 176 -3.46 19.38 1.36
N ILE A 177 -2.48 18.56 1.74
CA ILE A 177 -1.07 18.98 1.91
C ILE A 177 -0.48 19.48 0.57
N ALA A 178 -0.74 18.75 -0.53
CA ALA A 178 -0.28 19.17 -1.85
C ALA A 178 -0.84 20.55 -2.24
N GLY A 179 -2.11 20.81 -1.90
CA GLY A 179 -2.74 22.13 -2.09
C GLY A 179 -2.01 23.24 -1.30
N ARG A 180 -1.65 22.95 -0.06
CA ARG A 180 -0.85 23.85 0.77
C ARG A 180 0.53 24.12 0.15
N LEU A 181 1.26 23.07 -0.22
CA LEU A 181 2.60 23.20 -0.80
C LEU A 181 2.60 24.01 -2.10
N LEU A 182 1.56 23.85 -2.92
CA LEU A 182 1.43 24.64 -4.15
C LEU A 182 1.05 26.09 -3.82
N PHE A 183 0.07 26.32 -2.95
CA PHE A 183 -0.43 27.64 -2.60
C PHE A 183 0.64 28.53 -1.95
N GLU A 184 1.57 27.95 -1.18
CA GLU A 184 2.70 28.67 -0.59
C GLU A 184 3.74 29.15 -1.64
N GLN A 185 3.65 28.72 -2.90
CA GLN A 185 4.57 29.07 -3.99
C GLN A 185 3.98 30.05 -5.02
N ILE A 186 2.72 30.45 -4.85
CA ILE A 186 1.97 31.28 -5.80
C ILE A 186 1.30 32.46 -5.10
N HIS A 187 0.82 33.40 -5.90
CA HIS A 187 -0.18 34.38 -5.44
C HIS A 187 -1.59 33.79 -5.61
N SER A 188 -2.56 34.27 -4.84
CA SER A 188 -3.92 33.72 -4.80
C SER A 188 -4.67 33.77 -6.15
N ASN A 189 -4.25 34.63 -7.07
CA ASN A 189 -4.83 34.83 -8.40
C ASN A 189 -3.99 34.21 -9.53
N ASP A 190 -2.84 33.59 -9.24
CA ASP A 190 -2.04 32.92 -10.26
C ASP A 190 -2.78 31.69 -10.79
N SER A 191 -2.66 31.42 -12.08
CA SER A 191 -3.23 30.22 -12.69
C SER A 191 -2.31 29.03 -12.53
N ILE A 192 -2.89 27.84 -12.34
CA ILE A 192 -2.16 26.58 -12.12
C ILE A 192 -2.64 25.47 -13.07
N ALA A 193 -1.80 24.45 -13.27
CA ALA A 193 -2.13 23.28 -14.07
C ALA A 193 -2.22 22.00 -13.22
N ILE A 194 -3.25 21.20 -13.48
CA ILE A 194 -3.33 19.80 -13.02
C ILE A 194 -3.11 18.92 -14.24
N PHE A 195 -2.00 18.18 -14.25
CA PHE A 195 -1.71 17.20 -15.29
C PHE A 195 -2.31 15.85 -14.94
N ARG A 196 -2.93 15.20 -15.92
CA ARG A 196 -3.55 13.88 -15.76
C ARG A 196 -3.22 12.99 -16.94
N PHE A 197 -2.81 11.77 -16.67
CA PHE A 197 -2.79 10.73 -17.69
C PHE A 197 -4.16 10.07 -17.77
N ILE A 198 -4.74 10.09 -18.96
CA ILE A 198 -5.98 9.41 -19.28
C ILE A 198 -5.71 8.26 -20.24
N ARG A 199 -6.54 7.22 -20.16
CA ARG A 199 -6.59 6.13 -21.13
C ARG A 199 -8.04 5.84 -21.45
N ASN A 200 -8.38 5.75 -22.74
CA ASN A 200 -9.75 5.46 -23.21
C ASN A 200 -10.85 6.34 -22.60
N GLY A 201 -10.51 7.56 -22.18
CA GLY A 201 -11.48 8.51 -21.60
C GLY A 201 -11.88 8.23 -20.15
N GLU A 202 -11.38 7.19 -19.53
CA GLU A 202 -11.69 6.86 -18.13
C GLU A 202 -10.60 7.32 -17.16
N MET A 203 -11.04 8.06 -16.15
CA MET A 203 -10.21 8.55 -15.05
C MET A 203 -10.80 7.97 -13.75
N GLN A 204 -10.40 6.74 -13.38
CA GLN A 204 -11.03 6.05 -12.24
C GLN A 204 -10.03 5.46 -11.22
N ILE A 205 -8.90 6.10 -11.01
CA ILE A 205 -8.04 5.68 -9.90
C ILE A 205 -8.51 6.42 -8.65
N THR A 206 -9.14 5.70 -7.73
CA THR A 206 -9.74 6.23 -6.49
C THR A 206 -8.79 7.13 -5.71
N GLN A 207 -7.51 6.75 -5.63
CA GLN A 207 -6.48 7.49 -4.93
C GLN A 207 -6.26 8.89 -5.55
N VAL A 208 -6.13 8.96 -6.87
CA VAL A 208 -5.92 10.24 -7.60
C VAL A 208 -7.10 11.18 -7.40
N MET A 209 -8.32 10.64 -7.46
CA MET A 209 -9.53 11.44 -7.25
C MET A 209 -9.59 12.04 -5.83
N LYS A 210 -9.26 11.24 -4.81
CA LYS A 210 -9.23 11.70 -3.42
C LYS A 210 -8.13 12.73 -3.16
N ARG A 211 -6.96 12.57 -3.78
CA ARG A 211 -5.89 13.57 -3.72
C ARG A 211 -6.33 14.89 -4.35
N GLU A 212 -6.95 14.84 -5.52
CA GLU A 212 -7.43 16.06 -6.17
C GLU A 212 -8.56 16.72 -5.37
N GLU A 213 -9.46 15.95 -4.76
CA GLU A 213 -10.50 16.47 -3.86
C GLU A 213 -9.87 17.25 -2.70
N GLY A 214 -8.91 16.66 -2.00
CA GLY A 214 -8.19 17.31 -0.91
C GLY A 214 -7.45 18.57 -1.37
N PHE A 215 -6.77 18.50 -2.50
CA PHE A 215 -6.06 19.63 -3.11
C PHE A 215 -6.99 20.81 -3.40
N ARG A 216 -8.11 20.56 -4.07
CA ARG A 216 -9.09 21.59 -4.40
C ARG A 216 -9.74 22.18 -3.15
N ASN A 217 -10.02 21.36 -2.15
CA ASN A 217 -10.60 21.82 -0.88
C ASN A 217 -9.61 22.73 -0.11
N TYR A 218 -8.30 22.44 -0.16
CA TYR A 218 -7.32 23.36 0.41
C TYR A 218 -7.38 24.73 -0.25
N LEU A 219 -7.34 24.77 -1.58
CA LEU A 219 -7.38 26.02 -2.36
C LEU A 219 -8.68 26.80 -2.10
N PHE A 220 -9.81 26.12 -2.10
CA PHE A 220 -11.12 26.75 -1.80
C PHE A 220 -11.17 27.35 -0.40
N ASN A 221 -10.68 26.64 0.61
CA ASN A 221 -10.69 27.09 2.01
C ASN A 221 -9.73 28.28 2.26
N HIS A 222 -8.79 28.52 1.34
CA HIS A 222 -7.81 29.62 1.45
C HIS A 222 -8.03 30.73 0.42
N ASN A 223 -9.27 30.83 -0.13
CA ASN A 223 -9.68 31.89 -1.04
C ASN A 223 -8.78 32.01 -2.26
N TYR A 224 -8.46 30.88 -2.89
CA TYR A 224 -7.76 30.87 -4.16
C TYR A 224 -8.72 31.31 -5.28
N ASP A 225 -8.37 32.38 -5.99
CA ASP A 225 -9.17 32.99 -7.05
C ASP A 225 -8.61 32.75 -8.45
N GLY A 226 -7.47 32.06 -8.54
CA GLY A 226 -6.82 31.73 -9.82
C GLY A 226 -7.55 30.66 -10.60
N ARG A 227 -7.17 30.47 -11.86
CA ARG A 227 -7.73 29.41 -12.71
C ARG A 227 -6.98 28.11 -12.52
N ILE A 228 -7.72 27.00 -12.49
CA ILE A 228 -7.18 25.63 -12.45
C ILE A 228 -7.42 25.00 -13.81
N TYR A 229 -6.36 24.87 -14.60
CA TYR A 229 -6.40 24.20 -15.89
C TYR A 229 -6.19 22.70 -15.73
N SER A 230 -6.98 21.89 -16.44
CA SER A 230 -6.80 20.46 -16.51
C SER A 230 -6.13 20.10 -17.84
N VAL A 231 -4.91 19.60 -17.77
CA VAL A 231 -4.14 19.14 -18.93
C VAL A 231 -4.21 17.63 -19.00
N GLN A 232 -4.92 17.11 -19.99
CA GLN A 232 -5.08 15.68 -20.21
C GLN A 232 -3.97 15.18 -21.12
N LEU A 233 -3.26 14.15 -20.69
CA LEU A 233 -2.15 13.53 -21.39
C LEU A 233 -2.47 12.06 -21.63
N HIS A 234 -1.96 11.48 -22.70
CA HIS A 234 -2.19 10.11 -23.08
C HIS A 234 -1.10 9.18 -22.52
N ALA A 235 -1.50 8.10 -21.86
CA ALA A 235 -0.56 7.17 -21.25
C ALA A 235 0.25 6.37 -22.31
N ASP A 236 -0.34 6.12 -23.47
CA ASP A 236 0.22 5.26 -24.52
C ASP A 236 0.85 6.04 -25.71
N GLU A 237 0.71 7.37 -25.74
CA GLU A 237 1.12 8.20 -26.88
C GLU A 237 2.00 9.38 -26.42
N PRO A 238 3.25 9.09 -25.99
CA PRO A 238 4.12 10.11 -25.38
C PRO A 238 4.49 11.25 -26.34
N GLU A 239 4.49 11.02 -27.66
CA GLU A 239 4.80 12.06 -28.66
C GLU A 239 3.66 13.08 -28.76
N GLU A 240 2.40 12.68 -28.61
CA GLU A 240 1.27 13.60 -28.57
C GLU A 240 1.31 14.50 -27.33
N ASN A 241 1.77 13.99 -26.20
CA ASN A 241 1.85 14.72 -24.95
C ASN A 241 2.73 15.97 -25.06
N LEU A 242 3.84 15.90 -25.80
CA LEU A 242 4.68 17.06 -26.05
C LEU A 242 3.94 18.15 -26.83
N THR A 243 3.13 17.76 -27.80
CA THR A 243 2.30 18.67 -28.59
C THR A 243 1.22 19.33 -27.73
N ILE A 244 0.53 18.54 -26.89
CA ILE A 244 -0.49 19.03 -25.94
C ILE A 244 0.12 20.04 -24.98
N ILE A 245 1.29 19.74 -24.40
CA ILE A 245 1.98 20.66 -23.47
C ILE A 245 2.43 21.94 -24.18
N LYS A 246 2.98 21.85 -25.40
CA LYS A 246 3.36 23.04 -26.19
C LYS A 246 2.16 23.93 -26.50
N GLN A 247 1.03 23.33 -26.92
CA GLN A 247 -0.20 24.08 -27.15
C GLN A 247 -0.69 24.75 -25.87
N PHE A 248 -0.75 24.00 -24.76
CA PHE A 248 -1.16 24.53 -23.46
C PHE A 248 -0.33 25.76 -23.03
N ILE A 249 0.99 25.70 -23.19
CA ILE A 249 1.89 26.82 -22.84
C ILE A 249 1.68 28.02 -23.77
N GLN A 250 1.38 27.80 -25.04
CA GLN A 250 1.10 28.90 -25.99
C GLN A 250 -0.24 29.59 -25.67
N GLU A 251 -1.24 28.85 -25.27
CA GLU A 251 -2.56 29.36 -24.89
C GLU A 251 -2.57 29.99 -23.48
N HIS A 252 -1.71 29.49 -22.58
CA HIS A 252 -1.65 29.91 -21.18
C HIS A 252 -0.20 30.22 -20.73
N PRO A 253 0.46 31.24 -21.32
CA PRO A 253 1.86 31.55 -21.03
C PRO A 253 2.10 32.02 -19.59
N GLU A 254 1.04 32.47 -18.91
CA GLU A 254 1.04 32.89 -17.50
C GLU A 254 1.19 31.73 -16.53
N VAL A 255 0.88 30.50 -16.93
CA VAL A 255 0.98 29.31 -16.07
C VAL A 255 2.43 28.83 -15.99
N TYR A 256 2.96 28.75 -14.79
CA TYR A 256 4.35 28.38 -14.55
C TYR A 256 4.50 27.27 -13.48
N ILE A 257 3.39 26.81 -12.90
CA ILE A 257 3.39 25.78 -11.87
C ILE A 257 2.20 24.84 -12.05
N GLY A 258 2.40 23.59 -11.68
CA GLY A 258 1.34 22.58 -11.72
C GLY A 258 1.61 21.39 -10.80
N ILE A 259 0.70 20.45 -10.85
CA ILE A 259 0.75 19.25 -10.04
C ILE A 259 0.40 18.00 -10.84
N MET A 260 1.04 16.88 -10.48
CA MET A 260 0.71 15.53 -10.92
C MET A 260 0.43 14.67 -9.69
N PHE A 261 -0.77 14.06 -9.61
CA PHE A 261 -1.20 13.27 -8.43
C PHE A 261 -0.75 11.81 -8.41
N ASN A 262 0.12 11.40 -9.34
CA ASN A 262 0.70 10.06 -9.41
C ASN A 262 2.22 10.11 -9.61
N SER A 263 2.87 8.95 -9.69
CA SER A 263 4.33 8.80 -9.79
C SER A 263 4.96 9.28 -11.11
N ARG A 264 4.19 9.84 -12.05
CA ARG A 264 4.66 10.19 -13.42
C ARG A 264 5.04 11.66 -13.61
N ALA A 265 5.31 12.41 -12.54
CA ALA A 265 5.69 13.82 -12.62
C ALA A 265 6.96 14.05 -13.46
N HIS A 266 7.88 13.09 -13.51
CA HIS A 266 9.09 13.13 -14.34
C HIS A 266 8.79 13.30 -15.84
N LEU A 267 7.68 12.75 -16.35
CA LEU A 267 7.30 12.91 -17.75
C LEU A 267 6.99 14.35 -18.08
N ILE A 268 6.34 15.06 -17.15
CA ILE A 268 6.08 16.49 -17.29
C ILE A 268 7.40 17.28 -17.24
N GLY A 269 8.28 16.97 -16.29
CA GLY A 269 9.61 17.56 -16.19
C GLY A 269 10.42 17.40 -17.47
N LYS A 270 10.39 16.19 -18.07
CA LYS A 270 11.04 15.90 -19.35
C LYS A 270 10.54 16.80 -20.47
N HIS A 271 9.22 16.95 -20.62
CA HIS A 271 8.67 17.78 -21.68
C HIS A 271 8.99 19.27 -21.49
N PHE A 272 8.99 19.79 -20.26
CA PHE A 272 9.39 21.18 -20.00
C PHE A 272 10.89 21.42 -20.22
N GLU A 273 11.74 20.42 -19.93
CA GLU A 273 13.16 20.47 -20.29
C GLU A 273 13.36 20.55 -21.81
N GLU A 274 12.68 19.69 -22.59
CA GLU A 274 12.73 19.70 -24.07
C GLU A 274 12.24 21.02 -24.67
N ILE A 275 11.25 21.65 -24.06
CA ILE A 275 10.70 22.95 -24.50
C ILE A 275 11.62 24.10 -24.10
N GLY A 276 12.48 23.91 -23.10
CA GLY A 276 13.34 24.95 -22.54
C GLY A 276 12.57 26.01 -21.74
N LYS A 277 11.40 25.65 -21.17
CA LYS A 277 10.61 26.54 -20.33
C LYS A 277 10.76 26.16 -18.85
N ASP A 278 11.07 27.18 -18.03
CA ASP A 278 11.02 26.99 -16.57
C ASP A 278 9.56 26.79 -16.13
N PHE A 279 9.29 25.61 -15.58
CA PHE A 279 7.99 25.23 -15.06
C PHE A 279 8.18 24.38 -13.80
N LYS A 280 7.40 24.67 -12.77
CA LYS A 280 7.50 24.00 -11.47
C LYS A 280 6.41 22.95 -11.32
N ILE A 281 6.78 21.79 -10.79
CA ILE A 281 5.87 20.66 -10.64
C ILE A 281 5.94 20.15 -9.20
N ILE A 282 4.78 19.94 -8.58
CA ILE A 282 4.66 19.11 -7.41
C ILE A 282 4.29 17.70 -7.88
N GLY A 283 5.08 16.71 -7.46
CA GLY A 283 4.89 15.33 -7.85
C GLY A 283 4.67 14.41 -6.66
N TYR A 284 4.37 13.16 -6.98
CA TYR A 284 4.24 12.07 -6.01
C TYR A 284 5.29 11.01 -6.28
N ASP A 285 5.66 10.32 -5.23
CA ASP A 285 6.50 9.14 -5.17
C ASP A 285 7.98 9.34 -5.50
N VAL A 286 8.80 8.65 -4.73
CA VAL A 286 10.26 8.64 -4.87
C VAL A 286 10.66 7.48 -5.77
N ILE A 287 10.59 7.74 -7.08
CA ILE A 287 11.18 6.89 -8.10
C ILE A 287 12.38 7.62 -8.72
N ASP A 288 13.36 6.88 -9.23
CA ASP A 288 14.62 7.47 -9.71
C ASP A 288 14.40 8.55 -10.79
N ALA A 289 13.43 8.35 -11.67
CA ALA A 289 13.07 9.33 -12.69
C ALA A 289 12.53 10.63 -12.07
N ASN A 290 11.71 10.58 -11.03
CA ASN A 290 11.21 11.77 -10.33
C ASN A 290 12.34 12.48 -9.57
N VAL A 291 13.23 11.71 -8.92
CA VAL A 291 14.41 12.25 -8.21
C VAL A 291 15.32 13.01 -9.17
N HIS A 292 15.54 12.47 -10.37
CA HIS A 292 16.33 13.15 -11.40
C HIS A 292 15.78 14.55 -11.74
N TYR A 293 14.45 14.69 -11.92
CA TYR A 293 13.83 15.98 -12.22
C TYR A 293 13.65 16.88 -10.97
N LEU A 294 13.64 16.30 -9.78
CA LEU A 294 13.77 17.05 -8.52
C LEU A 294 15.17 17.69 -8.40
N GLU A 295 16.22 16.95 -8.73
CA GLU A 295 17.60 17.46 -8.71
C GLU A 295 17.84 18.53 -9.78
N LYS A 296 17.21 18.42 -10.94
CA LYS A 296 17.21 19.44 -12.00
C LYS A 296 16.37 20.67 -11.68
N GLY A 297 15.46 20.61 -10.71
CA GLY A 297 14.63 21.73 -10.26
C GLY A 297 13.30 21.90 -11.01
N PHE A 298 12.93 20.99 -11.94
CA PHE A 298 11.59 20.96 -12.55
C PHE A 298 10.54 20.46 -11.57
N ILE A 299 10.84 19.42 -10.81
CA ILE A 299 10.04 19.01 -9.67
C ILE A 299 10.55 19.77 -8.45
N THR A 300 9.66 20.46 -7.75
CA THR A 300 10.02 21.27 -6.57
C THR A 300 9.85 20.48 -5.28
N GLN A 301 8.86 19.60 -5.21
CA GLN A 301 8.61 18.69 -4.08
C GLN A 301 8.09 17.36 -4.59
N LEU A 302 8.42 16.31 -3.85
CA LEU A 302 7.82 14.99 -3.96
C LEU A 302 7.07 14.65 -2.67
N ILE A 303 5.85 14.17 -2.81
CA ILE A 303 5.03 13.65 -1.72
C ILE A 303 5.14 12.13 -1.75
N ALA A 304 5.78 11.55 -0.74
CA ALA A 304 6.10 10.13 -0.70
C ALA A 304 5.24 9.37 0.29
N GLN A 305 5.02 8.08 0.02
CA GLN A 305 4.06 7.23 0.74
C GLN A 305 4.61 5.85 1.12
N ARG A 306 5.91 5.63 1.02
CA ARG A 306 6.64 4.41 1.44
C ARG A 306 6.05 3.11 0.87
N PRO A 307 6.03 2.92 -0.45
CA PRO A 307 5.42 1.75 -1.09
C PRO A 307 6.03 0.41 -0.64
N GLU A 308 7.34 0.37 -0.42
CA GLU A 308 8.03 -0.83 0.05
C GLU A 308 7.53 -1.27 1.44
N VAL A 309 7.30 -0.30 2.35
CA VAL A 309 6.76 -0.58 3.68
C VAL A 309 5.32 -1.08 3.60
N GLN A 310 4.52 -0.58 2.67
CA GLN A 310 3.15 -1.07 2.43
C GLN A 310 3.17 -2.54 2.01
N GLY A 311 3.99 -2.90 1.02
CA GLY A 311 4.15 -4.28 0.56
C GLY A 311 4.63 -5.20 1.68
N PHE A 312 5.68 -4.80 2.41
CA PHE A 312 6.24 -5.57 3.50
C PHE A 312 5.22 -5.83 4.63
N ASN A 313 4.55 -4.78 5.10
CA ASN A 313 3.61 -4.90 6.20
C ASN A 313 2.33 -5.65 5.81
N SER A 314 1.91 -5.63 4.54
CA SER A 314 0.74 -6.37 4.09
C SER A 314 0.91 -7.90 4.24
N VAL A 315 2.08 -8.42 3.87
CA VAL A 315 2.42 -9.84 4.07
C VAL A 315 2.53 -10.17 5.57
N ARG A 316 3.19 -9.31 6.35
CA ARG A 316 3.31 -9.51 7.80
C ARG A 316 1.98 -9.46 8.52
N ALA A 317 1.03 -8.64 8.10
CA ALA A 317 -0.31 -8.61 8.67
C ALA A 317 -1.04 -9.94 8.46
N LEU A 318 -1.01 -10.49 7.25
CA LEU A 318 -1.56 -11.82 6.97
C LEU A 318 -0.86 -12.91 7.78
N PHE A 319 0.47 -12.87 7.88
CA PHE A 319 1.22 -13.81 8.70
C PHE A 319 0.83 -13.73 10.18
N ARG A 320 0.76 -12.54 10.76
CA ARG A 320 0.33 -12.36 12.16
C ARG A 320 -1.07 -12.91 12.40
N HIS A 321 -1.99 -12.62 11.50
CA HIS A 321 -3.37 -13.09 11.59
C HIS A 321 -3.46 -14.62 11.40
N LEU A 322 -2.85 -15.15 10.34
CA LEU A 322 -3.00 -16.58 9.95
C LEU A 322 -2.18 -17.53 10.81
N VAL A 323 -0.95 -17.14 11.16
CA VAL A 323 0.02 -18.01 11.83
C VAL A 323 0.07 -17.74 13.32
N LEU A 324 0.24 -16.46 13.72
CA LEU A 324 0.35 -16.08 15.12
C LEU A 324 -1.01 -15.95 15.82
N LYS A 325 -2.11 -15.88 15.06
CA LYS A 325 -3.48 -15.67 15.57
C LYS A 325 -3.60 -14.37 16.39
N GLU A 326 -2.85 -13.37 15.99
CA GLU A 326 -2.90 -12.04 16.55
C GLU A 326 -3.96 -11.18 15.87
N GLU A 327 -4.56 -10.28 16.63
CA GLU A 327 -5.32 -9.18 16.06
C GLU A 327 -4.37 -8.18 15.42
N VAL A 328 -4.75 -7.66 14.24
CA VAL A 328 -4.04 -6.62 13.51
C VAL A 328 -4.89 -5.36 13.50
N GLU A 329 -4.24 -4.21 13.61
CA GLU A 329 -4.94 -2.94 13.46
C GLU A 329 -5.45 -2.80 12.02
N GLN A 330 -6.73 -2.43 11.87
CA GLN A 330 -7.37 -2.40 10.56
C GLN A 330 -6.87 -1.26 9.68
N ILE A 331 -6.66 -0.06 10.25
CA ILE A 331 -6.23 1.10 9.47
C ILE A 331 -4.83 1.53 9.90
N ASN A 332 -3.86 1.37 9.00
CA ASN A 332 -2.47 1.72 9.24
C ASN A 332 -2.03 2.77 8.21
N TYR A 333 -2.21 4.04 8.54
CA TYR A 333 -1.76 5.12 7.68
C TYR A 333 -0.24 5.21 7.62
N MET A 334 0.29 5.20 6.39
CA MET A 334 1.70 5.51 6.15
C MET A 334 1.94 7.00 6.35
N PRO A 335 3.13 7.39 6.84
CA PRO A 335 3.55 8.78 6.86
C PRO A 335 3.46 9.42 5.46
N ILE A 336 3.06 10.68 5.42
CA ILE A 336 3.13 11.52 4.22
C ILE A 336 4.44 12.30 4.32
N ASP A 337 5.49 11.83 3.64
CA ASP A 337 6.79 12.48 3.65
C ASP A 337 6.87 13.56 2.57
N ILE A 338 7.29 14.78 2.95
CA ILE A 338 7.49 15.89 2.02
C ILE A 338 8.99 16.02 1.75
N LEU A 339 9.33 15.82 0.48
CA LEU A 339 10.72 15.72 0.06
C LEU A 339 11.08 16.83 -0.92
N PHE A 340 12.20 17.46 -0.60
CA PHE A 340 12.86 18.47 -1.39
C PHE A 340 14.23 17.94 -1.85
N LYS A 341 14.87 18.63 -2.79
CA LYS A 341 16.22 18.31 -3.23
C LYS A 341 17.21 18.15 -2.07
N GLU A 342 17.02 18.93 -1.01
CA GLU A 342 17.94 18.96 0.12
C GLU A 342 17.81 17.74 1.05
N ASN A 343 16.61 17.16 1.17
CA ASN A 343 16.35 16.06 2.12
C ASN A 343 16.12 14.70 1.46
N ILE A 344 15.96 14.62 0.15
CA ILE A 344 15.69 13.36 -0.56
C ILE A 344 16.71 12.26 -0.29
N LYS A 345 17.99 12.62 -0.14
CA LYS A 345 19.09 11.70 0.16
C LYS A 345 18.97 10.97 1.50
N TYR A 346 18.10 11.43 2.40
CA TYR A 346 17.89 10.82 3.72
C TYR A 346 16.64 9.93 3.74
N TYR A 347 15.82 9.91 2.68
CA TYR A 347 14.55 9.21 2.66
C TYR A 347 14.68 7.71 2.90
N ASN A 348 15.69 7.07 2.30
CA ASN A 348 15.89 5.62 2.37
C ASN A 348 16.66 5.16 3.62
N ASN A 349 17.05 6.05 4.53
CA ASN A 349 17.86 5.68 5.70
C ASN A 349 17.08 4.95 6.80
N TYR A 350 15.77 4.81 6.68
CA TYR A 350 14.86 4.26 7.69
C TYR A 350 13.87 3.22 7.13
N ILE A 351 14.25 2.57 6.03
CA ILE A 351 13.45 1.50 5.41
C ILE A 351 14.05 0.14 5.78
#